data_d05a445aa565915374640c4e8e1953e7
#
_entry.id   d05a445aa565915374640c4e8e1953e7
#
_cell.length_a   1.000
_cell.length_b   1.000
_cell.length_c   1.000
_cell.angle_alpha   90.00
_cell.angle_beta   90.00
_cell.angle_gamma   90.00
#
_symmetry.space_group_name_H-M   'P 1'
#
loop_
_entity.id
_entity.type
_entity.pdbx_description
1 polymer ?
#
loop_
_entity_poly.entity_id
_entity_poly.type
_entity_poly.pdbx_seq_one_letter_code
_entity_poly.pdbx_strand_id
1 'polypeptide(L)'
;MLILPPKIEYVIETLQKNGYEAYAVGGCVRDMLTGKTPHDFDITTDALPEDIIRIFEKTVPTGIKHGTVTVISGGVPVETTTYRTEGKYTDHRRPESVSFVKNLREDLSRRDFTVNAMAYNSKDGLKDYFSGREDIEKKILRAVGDPQKRFYED
;
A
#
# COMPACT_ATOMS: atom_id res chain seq x y z
N MET A 1 -4.56 -9.33 -15.94
CA MET A 1 -3.67 -8.19 -15.67
C MET A 1 -4.46 -6.99 -15.19
N LEU A 2 -4.02 -6.38 -14.12
CA LEU A 2 -4.66 -5.18 -13.60
C LEU A 2 -4.13 -3.95 -14.33
N ILE A 3 -4.98 -2.94 -14.47
CA ILE A 3 -4.61 -1.70 -15.16
C ILE A 3 -4.70 -0.54 -14.18
N LEU A 4 -3.57 0.11 -13.93
CA LEU A 4 -3.52 1.29 -13.07
C LEU A 4 -3.83 2.54 -13.88
N PRO A 5 -4.55 3.53 -13.29
CA PRO A 5 -4.73 4.80 -13.96
C PRO A 5 -3.39 5.46 -14.28
N PRO A 6 -3.30 6.22 -15.39
CA PRO A 6 -2.02 6.85 -15.78
C PRO A 6 -1.39 7.72 -14.71
N LYS A 7 -2.18 8.43 -13.92
CA LYS A 7 -1.65 9.30 -12.87
C LYS A 7 -1.04 8.53 -11.70
N ILE A 8 -1.52 7.32 -11.46
CA ILE A 8 -0.96 6.41 -10.46
C ILE A 8 0.28 5.73 -11.01
N GLU A 9 0.20 5.25 -12.25
CA GLU A 9 1.34 4.66 -12.95
C GLU A 9 2.52 5.63 -12.97
N TYR A 10 2.25 6.92 -13.18
CA TYR A 10 3.28 7.95 -13.19
C TYR A 10 4.05 8.00 -11.88
N VAL A 11 3.35 7.94 -10.75
CA VAL A 11 4.00 7.98 -9.43
C VAL A 11 4.90 6.76 -9.24
N ILE A 12 4.38 5.58 -9.57
CA ILE A 12 5.14 4.33 -9.44
C ILE A 12 6.38 4.35 -10.33
N GLU A 13 6.20 4.68 -11.60
CA GLU A 13 7.31 4.70 -12.54
C GLU A 13 8.37 5.75 -12.19
N THR A 14 7.94 6.91 -11.68
CA THR A 14 8.88 7.96 -11.27
C THR A 14 9.74 7.48 -10.11
N LEU A 15 9.16 6.80 -9.14
CA LEU A 15 9.93 6.22 -8.03
C LEU A 15 10.89 5.15 -8.55
N GLN A 16 10.42 4.27 -9.42
CA GLN A 16 11.27 3.23 -10.01
C GLN A 16 12.46 3.80 -10.78
N LYS A 17 12.22 4.85 -11.55
CA LYS A 17 13.29 5.52 -12.30
C LYS A 17 14.36 6.14 -11.40
N ASN A 18 13.99 6.46 -10.19
CA ASN A 18 14.91 7.00 -9.19
C ASN A 18 15.56 5.91 -8.33
N GLY A 19 15.37 4.64 -8.69
CA GLY A 19 16.03 3.52 -8.02
C GLY A 19 15.25 2.92 -6.86
N TYR A 20 13.98 3.26 -6.71
CA TYR A 20 13.16 2.75 -5.62
C TYR A 20 12.14 1.73 -6.10
N GLU A 21 11.66 0.91 -5.16
CA GLU A 21 10.50 0.05 -5.38
C GLU A 21 9.23 0.87 -5.13
N ALA A 22 8.16 0.54 -5.84
CA ALA A 22 6.88 1.17 -5.60
C ALA A 22 5.74 0.28 -6.09
N TYR A 23 4.68 0.21 -5.29
CA TYR A 23 3.51 -0.63 -5.58
C TYR A 23 2.23 0.08 -5.15
N ALA A 24 1.16 -0.10 -5.92
CA ALA A 24 -0.18 0.18 -5.42
C ALA A 24 -0.50 -0.89 -4.37
N VAL A 25 -1.19 -0.54 -3.30
CA VAL A 25 -1.35 -1.44 -2.16
C VAL A 25 -2.70 -1.24 -1.48
N GLY A 26 -3.17 -2.29 -0.84
CA GLY A 26 -4.35 -2.22 0.02
C GLY A 26 -5.67 -2.34 -0.71
N GLY A 27 -6.65 -1.55 -0.28
CA GLY A 27 -8.01 -1.65 -0.79
C GLY A 27 -8.15 -1.44 -2.29
N CYS A 28 -7.29 -0.63 -2.90
CA CYS A 28 -7.36 -0.42 -4.34
C CYS A 28 -7.01 -1.69 -5.12
N VAL A 29 -6.06 -2.47 -4.63
CA VAL A 29 -5.70 -3.74 -5.28
C VAL A 29 -6.84 -4.73 -5.13
N ARG A 30 -7.41 -4.84 -3.94
CA ARG A 30 -8.57 -5.68 -3.70
C ARG A 30 -9.72 -5.29 -4.63
N ASP A 31 -10.02 -3.99 -4.72
CA ASP A 31 -11.12 -3.52 -5.56
C ASP A 31 -10.89 -3.85 -7.03
N MET A 32 -9.68 -3.62 -7.54
CA MET A 32 -9.37 -3.97 -8.92
C MET A 32 -9.53 -5.46 -9.19
N LEU A 33 -9.12 -6.31 -8.24
CA LEU A 33 -9.26 -7.75 -8.38
C LEU A 33 -10.71 -8.21 -8.39
N THR A 34 -11.60 -7.45 -7.76
CA THR A 34 -13.03 -7.78 -7.73
C THR A 34 -13.83 -7.02 -8.79
N GLY A 35 -13.15 -6.34 -9.70
CA GLY A 35 -13.82 -5.62 -10.81
C GLY A 35 -14.41 -4.28 -10.43
N LYS A 36 -14.07 -3.77 -9.27
CA LYS A 36 -14.53 -2.45 -8.83
C LYS A 36 -13.51 -1.39 -9.20
N THR A 37 -13.98 -0.16 -9.40
CA THR A 37 -13.11 0.98 -9.66
C THR A 37 -12.75 1.64 -8.34
N PRO A 38 -11.45 1.65 -7.94
CA PRO A 38 -11.05 2.28 -6.70
C PRO A 38 -11.26 3.79 -6.75
N HIS A 39 -11.67 4.38 -5.63
CA HIS A 39 -11.76 5.83 -5.51
C HIS A 39 -10.41 6.44 -5.17
N ASP A 40 -9.64 5.76 -4.32
CA ASP A 40 -8.35 6.23 -3.87
C ASP A 40 -7.30 5.16 -4.12
N PHE A 41 -6.07 5.59 -4.37
CA PHE A 41 -4.94 4.69 -4.54
C PHE A 41 -3.88 5.04 -3.51
N ASP A 42 -3.41 4.02 -2.79
CA ASP A 42 -2.30 4.13 -1.88
C ASP A 42 -1.09 3.48 -2.51
N ILE A 43 0.07 4.11 -2.35
CA ILE A 43 1.33 3.56 -2.84
C ILE A 43 2.26 3.31 -1.66
N THR A 44 2.96 2.19 -1.71
CA THR A 44 4.00 1.86 -0.75
C THR A 44 5.33 1.76 -1.49
N THR A 45 6.40 2.22 -0.85
CA THR A 45 7.72 2.35 -1.48
C THR A 45 8.82 2.23 -0.43
N ASP A 46 10.04 1.88 -0.87
CA ASP A 46 11.20 1.93 0.01
C ASP A 46 11.87 3.31 0.05
N ALA A 47 11.38 4.27 -0.74
CA ALA A 47 11.85 5.65 -0.66
C ALA A 47 11.44 6.27 0.69
N LEU A 48 12.34 7.01 1.32
CA LEU A 48 12.03 7.72 2.55
C LEU A 48 11.18 8.97 2.25
N PRO A 49 10.44 9.50 3.23
CA PRO A 49 9.62 10.68 2.99
C PRO A 49 10.37 11.86 2.37
N GLU A 50 11.58 12.13 2.83
CA GLU A 50 12.39 13.21 2.27
C GLU A 50 12.77 12.96 0.82
N ASP A 51 12.95 11.71 0.42
CA ASP A 51 13.23 11.36 -0.96
C ASP A 51 12.00 11.57 -1.84
N ILE A 52 10.84 11.23 -1.33
CA ILE A 52 9.58 11.43 -2.05
C ILE A 52 9.36 12.92 -2.30
N ILE A 53 9.57 13.75 -1.29
CA ILE A 53 9.41 15.20 -1.39
C ILE A 53 10.41 15.77 -2.42
N ARG A 54 11.62 15.26 -2.44
CA ARG A 54 12.66 15.73 -3.38
C ARG A 54 12.34 15.34 -4.82
N ILE A 55 11.79 14.14 -5.02
CA ILE A 55 11.56 13.59 -6.36
C ILE A 55 10.36 14.24 -7.06
N PHE A 56 9.29 14.50 -6.33
CA PHE A 56 8.06 14.99 -6.93
C PHE A 56 7.90 16.49 -6.80
N GLU A 57 7.32 17.10 -7.82
CA GLU A 57 7.15 18.54 -7.90
C GLU A 57 6.15 19.05 -6.86
N LYS A 58 5.03 18.36 -6.70
CA LYS A 58 3.99 18.77 -5.76
C LYS A 58 3.72 17.70 -4.74
N THR A 59 4.00 17.99 -3.47
CA THR A 59 3.76 17.08 -2.37
C THR A 59 3.15 17.82 -1.20
N VAL A 60 2.41 17.09 -0.37
CA VAL A 60 1.85 17.59 0.88
C VAL A 60 2.26 16.61 1.99
N PRO A 61 2.95 17.06 3.05
CA PRO A 61 3.42 16.17 4.10
C PRO A 61 2.32 15.84 5.11
N THR A 62 1.30 15.11 4.66
CA THR A 62 0.09 14.87 5.42
C THR A 62 0.27 13.95 6.62
N GLY A 63 1.23 13.04 6.57
CA GLY A 63 1.45 12.07 7.64
C GLY A 63 2.92 11.74 7.79
N ILE A 64 3.78 12.73 7.74
CA ILE A 64 5.24 12.50 7.70
C ILE A 64 5.77 11.76 8.91
N LYS A 65 5.15 11.91 10.07
CA LYS A 65 5.52 11.18 11.29
C LYS A 65 5.36 9.67 11.12
N HIS A 66 4.45 9.28 10.25
CA HIS A 66 4.17 7.87 9.98
C HIS A 66 4.69 7.44 8.61
N GLY A 67 5.48 8.28 7.97
CA GLY A 67 6.11 7.97 6.70
C GLY A 67 5.24 8.21 5.47
N THR A 68 4.14 8.94 5.60
CA THR A 68 3.23 9.21 4.49
C THR A 68 3.41 10.62 3.94
N VAL A 69 3.54 10.70 2.63
CA VAL A 69 3.57 11.97 1.89
C VAL A 69 2.51 11.87 0.80
N THR A 70 1.66 12.87 0.68
CA THR A 70 0.70 12.92 -0.42
C THR A 70 1.38 13.53 -1.63
N VAL A 71 1.46 12.77 -2.71
CA VAL A 71 1.98 13.26 -4.01
C VAL A 71 0.77 13.74 -4.82
N ILE A 72 0.85 14.94 -5.35
CA ILE A 72 -0.21 15.45 -6.22
C ILE A 72 0.18 15.15 -7.66
N SER A 73 -0.47 14.17 -8.26
CA SER A 73 -0.20 13.71 -9.62
C SER A 73 -1.32 14.14 -10.55
N GLY A 74 -1.02 15.12 -11.41
CA GLY A 74 -2.03 15.66 -12.33
C GLY A 74 -3.29 16.12 -11.62
N GLY A 75 -3.15 16.73 -10.44
CA GLY A 75 -4.27 17.18 -9.63
C GLY A 75 -4.88 16.11 -8.72
N VAL A 76 -4.41 14.87 -8.81
CA VAL A 76 -4.95 13.77 -7.99
C VAL A 76 -4.04 13.53 -6.80
N PRO A 77 -4.57 13.54 -5.57
CA PRO A 77 -3.78 13.22 -4.39
C PRO A 77 -3.54 11.71 -4.31
N VAL A 78 -2.28 11.33 -4.14
CA VAL A 78 -1.87 9.92 -4.05
C VAL A 78 -1.07 9.76 -2.77
N GLU A 79 -1.60 9.04 -1.79
CA GLU A 79 -0.89 8.79 -0.55
C GLU A 79 0.23 7.80 -0.81
N THR A 80 1.45 8.22 -0.48
CA THR A 80 2.66 7.44 -0.73
C THR A 80 3.38 7.25 0.59
N THR A 81 3.49 6.01 1.02
CA THR A 81 4.01 5.68 2.35
C THR A 81 5.27 4.82 2.24
N THR A 82 6.30 5.18 3.00
CA THR A 82 7.52 4.39 3.09
C THR A 82 7.21 3.05 3.78
N TYR A 83 7.82 1.97 3.29
CA TYR A 83 7.71 0.65 3.94
C TYR A 83 7.98 0.80 5.42
N ARG A 84 7.09 0.30 6.25
CA ARG A 84 7.21 0.46 7.67
C ARG A 84 6.65 -0.72 8.45
N THR A 85 7.18 -0.89 9.65
CA THR A 85 6.53 -1.66 10.69
C THR A 85 6.00 -0.69 11.72
N GLU A 86 5.01 -1.09 12.46
CA GLU A 86 4.43 -0.24 13.50
C GLU A 86 4.92 -0.72 14.86
N GLY A 87 5.24 0.25 15.73
CA GLY A 87 5.67 -0.03 17.08
C GLY A 87 4.49 -0.35 17.98
N LYS A 88 4.74 -0.28 19.31
CA LYS A 88 3.72 -0.58 20.29
C LYS A 88 2.61 0.47 20.27
N TYR A 89 1.41 0.01 20.55
CA TYR A 89 0.26 0.90 20.75
C TYR A 89 0.19 1.29 22.22
N THR A 90 -0.01 2.58 22.49
CA THR A 90 -0.18 3.06 23.85
C THR A 90 -1.63 3.07 24.28
N ASP A 91 -2.54 3.22 23.34
CA ASP A 91 -3.98 3.32 23.60
C ASP A 91 -4.82 2.37 22.76
N HIS A 92 -4.21 1.38 22.16
CA HIS A 92 -4.85 0.39 21.29
C HIS A 92 -5.47 0.96 20.00
N ARG A 93 -5.16 2.21 19.67
CA ARG A 93 -5.75 2.87 18.50
C ARG A 93 -4.76 3.17 17.42
N ARG A 94 -3.54 3.52 17.78
CA ARG A 94 -2.50 3.89 16.82
C ARG A 94 -1.14 3.57 17.37
N PRO A 95 -0.17 3.36 16.50
CA PRO A 95 1.17 3.02 16.96
C PRO A 95 1.82 4.21 17.63
N GLU A 96 2.59 3.93 18.65
CA GLU A 96 3.43 4.91 19.32
C GLU A 96 4.51 5.43 18.39
N SER A 97 5.02 4.56 17.51
CA SER A 97 6.08 4.90 16.57
C SER A 97 6.01 4.00 15.34
N VAL A 98 6.70 4.40 14.29
CA VAL A 98 6.91 3.55 13.13
C VAL A 98 8.40 3.40 12.91
N SER A 99 8.80 2.27 12.36
CA SER A 99 10.17 2.00 11.94
C SER A 99 10.15 1.68 10.45
N PHE A 100 11.01 2.37 9.69
CA PHE A 100 11.08 2.12 8.26
C PHE A 100 11.85 0.85 7.98
N VAL A 101 11.36 0.10 7.02
CA VAL A 101 12.01 -1.13 6.56
C VAL A 101 12.20 -1.05 5.05
N LYS A 102 12.98 -1.97 4.50
CA LYS A 102 13.28 -1.95 3.05
C LYS A 102 12.66 -3.12 2.30
N ASN A 103 11.72 -3.78 2.92
CA ASN A 103 11.17 -5.04 2.43
C ASN A 103 9.64 -4.93 2.33
N LEU A 104 9.10 -5.14 1.13
CA LEU A 104 7.66 -5.07 0.89
C LEU A 104 6.89 -6.06 1.77
N ARG A 105 7.40 -7.28 1.90
CA ARG A 105 6.70 -8.29 2.70
C ARG A 105 6.50 -7.85 4.14
N GLU A 106 7.50 -7.20 4.73
CA GLU A 106 7.37 -6.69 6.09
C GLU A 106 6.32 -5.59 6.18
N ASP A 107 6.27 -4.71 5.17
CA ASP A 107 5.26 -3.66 5.12
C ASP A 107 3.86 -4.27 5.03
N LEU A 108 3.69 -5.29 4.19
CA LEU A 108 2.40 -5.95 4.04
C LEU A 108 1.98 -6.73 5.28
N SER A 109 2.95 -7.27 6.03
CA SER A 109 2.67 -8.11 7.20
C SER A 109 2.01 -7.36 8.35
N ARG A 110 2.13 -6.03 8.39
CA ARG A 110 1.51 -5.21 9.44
C ARG A 110 0.05 -4.86 9.18
N ARG A 111 -0.46 -5.23 8.02
CA ARG A 111 -1.84 -4.88 7.63
C ARG A 111 -2.86 -5.79 8.29
N ASP A 112 -4.09 -5.32 8.38
CA ASP A 112 -5.15 -6.02 9.14
C ASP A 112 -5.53 -7.35 8.51
N PHE A 113 -5.91 -7.34 7.25
CA PHE A 113 -6.48 -8.51 6.58
C PHE A 113 -5.72 -8.86 5.32
N THR A 114 -5.68 -10.16 5.02
CA THR A 114 -4.99 -10.68 3.83
C THR A 114 -5.48 -10.04 2.54
N VAL A 115 -6.79 -9.79 2.45
CA VAL A 115 -7.39 -9.17 1.26
C VAL A 115 -6.92 -7.73 1.03
N ASN A 116 -6.39 -7.09 2.06
CA ASN A 116 -5.82 -5.75 1.98
C ASN A 116 -4.29 -5.73 2.05
N ALA A 117 -3.67 -6.92 2.07
CA ALA A 117 -2.22 -7.06 2.17
C ALA A 117 -1.62 -7.56 0.85
N MET A 118 -2.08 -7.00 -0.23
CA MET A 118 -1.58 -7.29 -1.58
C MET A 118 -1.06 -6.01 -2.22
N ALA A 119 -0.06 -6.15 -3.06
CA ALA A 119 0.55 -5.03 -3.76
C ALA A 119 0.66 -5.33 -5.24
N TYR A 120 0.61 -4.31 -6.07
CA TYR A 120 0.67 -4.48 -7.51
C TYR A 120 1.42 -3.33 -8.17
N ASN A 121 2.27 -3.67 -9.13
CA ASN A 121 2.73 -2.71 -10.13
C ASN A 121 2.82 -3.41 -11.48
N SER A 122 2.88 -2.63 -12.54
CA SER A 122 2.86 -3.19 -13.90
C SER A 122 4.14 -3.97 -14.24
N LYS A 123 5.24 -3.61 -13.62
CA LYS A 123 6.53 -4.24 -13.88
C LYS A 123 6.65 -5.62 -13.23
N ASP A 124 6.26 -5.72 -11.96
CA ASP A 124 6.48 -6.93 -11.15
C ASP A 124 5.22 -7.78 -10.97
N GLY A 125 4.06 -7.24 -11.30
CA GLY A 125 2.78 -7.94 -11.14
C GLY A 125 2.26 -7.91 -9.72
N LEU A 126 1.38 -8.85 -9.42
CA LEU A 126 0.74 -8.96 -8.11
C LEU A 126 1.66 -9.62 -7.10
N LYS A 127 1.80 -8.99 -5.94
CA LYS A 127 2.51 -9.55 -4.78
C LYS A 127 1.49 -9.91 -3.71
N ASP A 128 1.33 -11.18 -3.47
CA ASP A 128 0.29 -11.73 -2.59
C ASP A 128 0.89 -12.77 -1.65
N TYR A 129 1.63 -12.30 -0.65
CA TYR A 129 2.36 -13.16 0.27
C TYR A 129 1.46 -13.90 1.27
N PHE A 130 0.24 -13.43 1.46
CA PHE A 130 -0.65 -13.94 2.51
C PHE A 130 -1.94 -14.54 1.97
N SER A 131 -1.96 -14.85 0.68
CA SER A 131 -3.09 -15.50 0.01
C SER A 131 -4.38 -14.68 0.01
N GLY A 132 -4.25 -13.36 -0.11
CA GLY A 132 -5.42 -12.47 -0.15
C GLY A 132 -6.33 -12.75 -1.33
N ARG A 133 -5.77 -13.06 -2.50
CA ARG A 133 -6.56 -13.36 -3.68
C ARG A 133 -7.42 -14.61 -3.50
N GLU A 134 -6.84 -15.64 -2.90
CA GLU A 134 -7.58 -16.86 -2.59
C GLU A 134 -8.70 -16.59 -1.59
N ASP A 135 -8.41 -15.77 -0.57
CA ASP A 135 -9.40 -15.40 0.43
C ASP A 135 -10.55 -14.59 -0.18
N ILE A 136 -10.27 -13.73 -1.15
CA ILE A 136 -11.32 -13.04 -1.90
C ILE A 136 -12.22 -14.04 -2.62
N GLU A 137 -11.64 -15.01 -3.33
CA GLU A 137 -12.40 -16.00 -4.08
C GLU A 137 -13.28 -16.85 -3.18
N LYS A 138 -12.79 -17.16 -1.99
CA LYS A 138 -13.53 -17.98 -1.00
C LYS A 138 -14.43 -17.15 -0.11
N LYS A 139 -14.44 -15.84 -0.27
CA LYS A 139 -15.20 -14.91 0.58
C LYS A 139 -14.86 -15.07 2.06
N ILE A 140 -13.56 -15.12 2.34
CA ILE A 140 -13.02 -15.26 3.68
C ILE A 140 -12.35 -13.96 4.09
N LEU A 141 -12.63 -13.50 5.30
CA LEU A 141 -11.91 -12.39 5.92
C LEU A 141 -10.96 -12.99 6.95
N ARG A 142 -9.66 -12.88 6.68
CA ARG A 142 -8.63 -13.47 7.53
C ARG A 142 -7.63 -12.40 7.93
N ALA A 143 -7.30 -12.33 9.22
CA ALA A 143 -6.24 -11.45 9.69
C ALA A 143 -4.88 -11.95 9.19
N VAL A 144 -3.99 -11.03 8.86
CA VAL A 144 -2.64 -11.39 8.41
C VAL A 144 -1.93 -12.11 9.55
N GLY A 145 -1.37 -13.29 9.26
CA GLY A 145 -0.64 -14.08 10.25
C GLY A 145 -1.53 -14.87 11.21
N ASP A 146 -2.85 -14.79 11.06
CA ASP A 146 -3.79 -15.48 11.93
C ASP A 146 -4.41 -16.65 11.17
N PRO A 147 -4.37 -17.88 11.71
CA PRO A 147 -5.02 -19.01 11.04
C PRO A 147 -6.54 -18.98 11.10
N GLN A 148 -7.13 -18.18 11.99
CA GLN A 148 -8.58 -18.09 12.10
C GLN A 148 -9.19 -17.35 10.93
N LYS A 149 -10.32 -17.84 10.45
CA LYS A 149 -10.99 -17.31 9.27
C LYS A 149 -12.35 -16.73 9.62
N ARG A 150 -12.72 -15.66 8.92
CA ARG A 150 -14.05 -15.09 9.02
C ARG A 150 -14.61 -14.94 7.63
N PHE A 151 -15.91 -15.21 7.49
CA PHE A 151 -16.56 -15.11 6.19
C PHE A 151 -17.10 -13.70 6.00
N TYR A 152 -17.06 -13.23 4.75
CA TYR A 152 -17.75 -12.00 4.39
C TYR A 152 -19.25 -12.20 4.53
N GLU A 153 -19.88 -11.17 5.07
CA GLU A 153 -21.32 -11.06 4.99
C GLU A 153 -21.63 -9.89 4.09
N ASP A 154 -21.92 -10.13 2.88
CA ASP A 154 -22.24 -9.02 2.08
C ASP A 154 -23.02 -9.17 1.00
#